data_965221588f93cc7383228535dbd77aac
#
_entry.id   965221588f93cc7383228535dbd77aac
#
_cell.length_a   1.000
_cell.length_b   1.000
_cell.length_c   1.000
_cell.angle_alpha   90.00
_cell.angle_beta   90.00
_cell.angle_gamma   90.00
#
_symmetry.space_group_name_H-M   'P 1'
#
loop_
_entity.id
_entity.type
_entity.pdbx_description
1 polymer ?
#
loop_
_entity_poly.entity_id
_entity_poly.type
_entity_poly.pdbx_seq_one_letter_code
_entity_poly.pdbx_strand_id
1 'polypeptide(L)'
;MSFFYKYFFILIFLLLSIPVYAEYLTLDSHIDIPFDYMDNPKHDPGNSTEMQVDFSKMETGGLDSGFFIVYVGQSNLTDEGFKKAKEQAMLKFSAIHKMLQKYPDKILPALEPDDIRKAKEKGKISAAIGIENGYILGNNINLLEDFYDLGARYMTLAHIGHNQISDSSIPKKSLNDPLEMHGGLSIFGKQVISKMNELGIMVDISHVSDKAALQAIQLSEAPVIASHSSARAIANHPRNLSDNIIKEIANNNGVIQVVAFSSYVEINKERNNAINSLRKFIVNLTGDKVFIYRKHTENPQYKIKMDEINRDFPLPSLDKFIDHLDYIVNLVGIDYVGISSDFGGGGGIDGWMDASQTKNITSALLKRGYSKNDIKKIWSENFLRVWTDVTNHSKKKSKQNLSD
;
A
#
# COMPACT_ATOMS: atom_id res chain seq x y z
N MET A 1 46.68 40.09 -50.92
CA MET A 1 46.67 39.80 -49.49
C MET A 1 45.24 39.39 -49.11
N SER A 2 44.97 38.10 -49.02
CA SER A 2 43.66 37.55 -48.75
C SER A 2 43.63 37.09 -47.29
N PHE A 3 42.76 37.65 -46.47
CA PHE A 3 42.54 37.21 -45.08
C PHE A 3 41.38 36.19 -45.07
N PHE A 4 41.70 34.92 -44.84
CA PHE A 4 40.72 33.86 -44.54
C PHE A 4 40.37 33.96 -43.07
N TYR A 5 39.12 34.33 -42.71
CA TYR A 5 38.54 34.13 -41.39
C TYR A 5 38.02 32.69 -41.28
N LYS A 6 38.65 31.89 -40.42
CA LYS A 6 38.14 30.59 -40.00
C LYS A 6 37.12 30.80 -38.87
N TYR A 7 35.86 30.60 -39.14
CA TYR A 7 34.84 30.49 -38.09
C TYR A 7 34.95 29.09 -37.47
N PHE A 8 35.34 29.04 -36.20
CA PHE A 8 35.31 27.87 -35.36
C PHE A 8 33.92 27.78 -34.70
N PHE A 9 33.03 26.93 -35.19
CA PHE A 9 31.77 26.61 -34.56
C PHE A 9 32.04 25.67 -33.39
N ILE A 10 31.98 26.16 -32.14
CA ILE A 10 31.93 25.34 -30.92
C ILE A 10 30.49 24.87 -30.76
N LEU A 11 30.26 23.61 -31.10
CA LEU A 11 28.99 22.93 -30.80
C LEU A 11 28.99 22.59 -29.29
N ILE A 12 28.36 23.38 -28.47
CA ILE A 12 28.12 23.09 -27.05
C ILE A 12 26.97 22.05 -27.01
N PHE A 13 27.34 20.77 -26.88
CA PHE A 13 26.39 19.74 -26.47
C PHE A 13 26.00 20.03 -25.00
N LEU A 14 24.87 20.69 -24.79
CA LEU A 14 24.17 20.69 -23.51
C LEU A 14 23.67 19.24 -23.29
N LEU A 15 24.49 18.42 -22.63
CA LEU A 15 24.04 17.20 -21.99
C LEU A 15 23.06 17.64 -20.88
N LEU A 16 21.78 17.74 -21.21
CA LEU A 16 20.71 17.78 -20.22
C LEU A 16 20.85 16.50 -19.38
N SER A 17 21.50 16.60 -18.23
CA SER A 17 21.53 15.53 -17.26
C SER A 17 20.08 15.34 -16.79
N ILE A 18 19.40 14.32 -17.31
CA ILE A 18 18.13 13.87 -16.75
C ILE A 18 18.42 13.56 -15.28
N PRO A 19 17.70 14.17 -14.32
CA PRO A 19 17.93 13.87 -12.92
C PRO A 19 17.74 12.35 -12.73
N VAL A 20 18.68 11.71 -12.04
CA VAL A 20 18.74 10.26 -11.82
C VAL A 20 17.39 9.67 -11.37
N TYR A 21 16.57 10.45 -10.70
CA TYR A 21 15.25 10.05 -10.19
C TYR A 21 14.14 10.00 -11.26
N ALA A 22 14.27 10.73 -12.38
CA ALA A 22 13.32 10.68 -13.49
C ALA A 22 13.43 9.36 -14.31
N GLU A 23 14.49 8.59 -14.06
CA GLU A 23 14.75 7.32 -14.78
C GLU A 23 13.86 6.16 -14.30
N TYR A 24 13.32 6.24 -13.06
CA TYR A 24 12.56 5.17 -12.44
C TYR A 24 11.05 5.48 -12.50
N LEU A 25 10.26 4.44 -12.78
CA LEU A 25 8.82 4.48 -12.55
C LEU A 25 8.59 4.07 -11.09
N THR A 26 8.18 5.01 -10.26
CA THR A 26 7.95 4.78 -8.83
C THR A 26 6.49 4.50 -8.55
N LEU A 27 6.21 3.44 -7.79
CA LEU A 27 4.88 3.02 -7.41
C LEU A 27 4.83 2.73 -5.91
N ASP A 28 3.84 3.33 -5.24
CA ASP A 28 3.48 3.00 -3.87
C ASP A 28 2.23 2.12 -3.86
N SER A 29 2.33 0.94 -3.30
CA SER A 29 1.24 -0.03 -3.34
C SER A 29 0.13 0.22 -2.31
N HIS A 30 0.29 1.19 -1.37
CA HIS A 30 -0.69 1.40 -0.32
C HIS A 30 -0.67 2.83 0.22
N ILE A 31 -1.66 3.64 -0.17
CA ILE A 31 -1.86 5.02 0.26
C ILE A 31 -3.30 5.18 0.77
N ASP A 32 -3.47 5.35 2.07
CA ASP A 32 -4.79 5.57 2.65
C ASP A 32 -5.32 6.97 2.39
N ILE A 33 -6.64 7.05 2.17
CA ILE A 33 -7.36 8.31 2.07
C ILE A 33 -8.30 8.51 3.27
N PRO A 34 -8.50 9.74 3.77
CA PRO A 34 -9.50 10.03 4.80
C PRO A 34 -10.93 9.88 4.25
N PHE A 35 -11.94 9.78 5.15
CA PHE A 35 -13.34 9.65 4.72
C PHE A 35 -13.90 10.91 4.06
N ASP A 36 -13.38 12.08 4.42
CA ASP A 36 -13.75 13.37 3.85
C ASP A 36 -12.77 13.83 2.74
N TYR A 37 -12.06 12.84 2.12
CA TYR A 37 -11.18 13.07 0.97
C TYR A 37 -11.98 13.72 -0.16
N MET A 38 -11.45 14.80 -0.74
CA MET A 38 -12.11 15.63 -1.76
C MET A 38 -13.31 16.47 -1.29
N ASP A 39 -13.82 16.28 -0.08
CA ASP A 39 -14.92 17.08 0.47
C ASP A 39 -14.43 18.15 1.45
N ASN A 40 -13.28 17.91 2.08
CA ASN A 40 -12.59 18.84 2.94
C ASN A 40 -11.40 19.45 2.19
N PRO A 41 -11.27 20.79 2.08
CA PRO A 41 -10.13 21.41 1.41
C PRO A 41 -8.75 21.01 1.98
N LYS A 42 -8.68 20.61 3.26
CA LYS A 42 -7.47 20.08 3.89
C LYS A 42 -7.12 18.66 3.43
N HIS A 43 -8.10 17.96 2.85
CA HIS A 43 -7.97 16.60 2.33
C HIS A 43 -8.21 16.52 0.82
N ASP A 44 -8.06 17.64 0.12
CA ASP A 44 -8.05 17.71 -1.32
C ASP A 44 -6.59 17.70 -1.82
N PRO A 45 -6.14 16.65 -2.51
CA PRO A 45 -4.73 16.49 -2.91
C PRO A 45 -4.26 17.51 -3.97
N GLY A 46 -5.19 18.27 -4.56
CA GLY A 46 -4.85 19.39 -5.45
C GLY A 46 -4.34 20.62 -4.69
N ASN A 47 -4.54 20.67 -3.38
CA ASN A 47 -4.02 21.70 -2.50
C ASN A 47 -2.70 21.26 -1.87
N SER A 48 -1.92 22.25 -1.34
CA SER A 48 -0.85 21.94 -0.38
C SER A 48 -1.48 21.60 0.97
N THR A 49 -1.29 20.38 1.44
CA THR A 49 -2.01 19.82 2.59
C THR A 49 -1.05 19.35 3.70
N GLU A 50 -1.60 19.07 4.89
CA GLU A 50 -0.88 18.33 5.95
C GLU A 50 -0.92 16.80 5.73
N MET A 51 -1.68 16.29 4.73
CA MET A 51 -1.65 14.87 4.39
C MET A 51 -0.24 14.44 3.96
N GLN A 52 0.10 13.19 4.18
CA GLN A 52 1.38 12.62 3.74
C GLN A 52 1.47 12.52 2.21
N VAL A 53 0.32 12.52 1.50
CA VAL A 53 0.26 12.45 0.04
C VAL A 53 -0.66 13.52 -0.50
N ASP A 54 -0.11 14.42 -1.31
CA ASP A 54 -0.79 15.35 -2.21
C ASP A 54 0.02 15.50 -3.50
N PHE A 55 -0.55 16.09 -4.54
CA PHE A 55 0.13 16.15 -5.85
C PHE A 55 1.47 16.87 -5.79
N SER A 56 1.56 17.96 -5.01
CA SER A 56 2.82 18.69 -4.85
C SER A 56 3.91 17.84 -4.22
N LYS A 57 3.56 17.04 -3.20
CA LYS A 57 4.51 16.13 -2.55
C LYS A 57 4.92 14.99 -3.47
N MET A 58 3.95 14.39 -4.21
CA MET A 58 4.26 13.35 -5.19
C MET A 58 5.20 13.87 -6.29
N GLU A 59 4.92 15.05 -6.87
CA GLU A 59 5.77 15.70 -7.86
C GLU A 59 7.17 16.00 -7.29
N THR A 60 7.25 16.56 -6.08
CA THR A 60 8.52 16.90 -5.41
C THR A 60 9.38 15.67 -5.11
N GLY A 61 8.76 14.60 -4.63
CA GLY A 61 9.43 13.35 -4.27
C GLY A 61 9.67 12.42 -5.46
N GLY A 62 9.01 12.67 -6.60
CA GLY A 62 9.06 11.80 -7.77
C GLY A 62 8.31 10.50 -7.57
N LEU A 63 7.13 10.55 -6.93
CA LEU A 63 6.21 9.41 -6.83
C LEU A 63 5.23 9.46 -7.99
N ASP A 64 5.39 8.55 -8.96
CA ASP A 64 4.65 8.55 -10.22
C ASP A 64 3.27 7.90 -10.11
N SER A 65 3.11 6.93 -9.19
CA SER A 65 1.90 6.12 -9.09
C SER A 65 1.62 5.71 -7.65
N GLY A 66 0.34 5.54 -7.32
CA GLY A 66 -0.07 4.99 -6.04
C GLY A 66 -1.36 4.20 -6.13
N PHE A 67 -1.49 3.19 -5.25
CA PHE A 67 -2.76 2.56 -4.96
C PHE A 67 -3.46 3.35 -3.85
N PHE A 68 -4.56 4.02 -4.19
CA PHE A 68 -5.40 4.76 -3.25
C PHE A 68 -6.42 3.81 -2.63
N ILE A 69 -6.50 3.78 -1.31
CA ILE A 69 -7.08 2.67 -0.58
C ILE A 69 -8.51 2.95 -0.13
N VAL A 70 -9.38 2.03 -0.47
CA VAL A 70 -10.73 1.91 0.07
C VAL A 70 -10.65 1.04 1.33
N TYR A 71 -10.27 1.66 2.44
CA TYR A 71 -10.22 1.03 3.76
C TYR A 71 -11.49 1.27 4.55
N VAL A 72 -12.03 0.19 5.14
CA VAL A 72 -13.11 0.25 6.13
C VAL A 72 -12.74 -0.62 7.33
N GLY A 73 -12.81 -0.03 8.53
CA GLY A 73 -12.45 -0.71 9.76
C GLY A 73 -13.40 -1.87 10.09
N GLN A 74 -12.84 -2.94 10.67
CA GLN A 74 -13.58 -4.11 11.12
C GLN A 74 -14.60 -3.73 12.21
N SER A 75 -15.85 -4.19 12.05
CA SER A 75 -16.94 -4.12 13.01
C SER A 75 -17.60 -5.50 13.20
N ASN A 76 -18.76 -5.56 13.85
CA ASN A 76 -19.49 -6.81 14.06
C ASN A 76 -19.89 -7.47 12.73
N LEU A 77 -19.85 -8.80 12.69
CA LEU A 77 -20.27 -9.60 11.54
C LEU A 77 -21.80 -9.74 11.50
N THR A 78 -22.49 -8.64 11.24
CA THR A 78 -23.95 -8.53 11.16
C THR A 78 -24.36 -7.82 9.88
N ASP A 79 -25.59 -8.04 9.42
CA ASP A 79 -26.10 -7.39 8.21
C ASP A 79 -26.03 -5.86 8.29
N GLU A 80 -26.29 -5.29 9.48
CA GLU A 80 -26.16 -3.84 9.70
C GLU A 80 -24.70 -3.40 9.62
N GLY A 81 -23.76 -4.18 10.20
CA GLY A 81 -22.33 -3.91 10.13
C GLY A 81 -21.82 -3.94 8.68
N PHE A 82 -22.21 -4.97 7.93
CA PHE A 82 -21.86 -5.11 6.51
C PHE A 82 -22.45 -4.01 5.64
N LYS A 83 -23.72 -3.63 5.87
CA LYS A 83 -24.36 -2.53 5.16
C LYS A 83 -23.60 -1.22 5.36
N LYS A 84 -23.30 -0.86 6.62
CA LYS A 84 -22.52 0.35 6.94
C LYS A 84 -21.12 0.31 6.31
N ALA A 85 -20.46 -0.85 6.34
CA ALA A 85 -19.13 -1.00 5.73
C ALA A 85 -19.18 -0.78 4.22
N LYS A 86 -20.17 -1.34 3.51
CA LYS A 86 -20.37 -1.09 2.08
C LYS A 86 -20.63 0.39 1.80
N GLU A 87 -21.50 1.04 2.56
CA GLU A 87 -21.80 2.48 2.42
C GLU A 87 -20.52 3.32 2.57
N GLN A 88 -19.69 3.03 3.57
CA GLN A 88 -18.40 3.70 3.78
C GLN A 88 -17.39 3.44 2.64
N ALA A 89 -17.34 2.22 2.13
CA ALA A 89 -16.51 1.89 0.97
C ALA A 89 -16.93 2.69 -0.27
N MET A 90 -18.24 2.79 -0.54
CA MET A 90 -18.76 3.56 -1.68
C MET A 90 -18.42 5.05 -1.59
N LEU A 91 -18.39 5.64 -0.38
CA LEU A 91 -17.93 7.04 -0.19
C LEU A 91 -16.47 7.20 -0.61
N LYS A 92 -15.59 6.26 -0.26
CA LYS A 92 -14.18 6.31 -0.64
C LYS A 92 -13.96 6.09 -2.15
N PHE A 93 -14.67 5.14 -2.77
CA PHE A 93 -14.66 5.00 -4.23
C PHE A 93 -15.08 6.29 -4.92
N SER A 94 -16.20 6.88 -4.47
CA SER A 94 -16.69 8.16 -5.00
C SER A 94 -15.66 9.29 -4.84
N ALA A 95 -14.96 9.36 -3.71
CA ALA A 95 -13.94 10.37 -3.46
C ALA A 95 -12.73 10.23 -4.40
N ILE A 96 -12.28 8.99 -4.66
CA ILE A 96 -11.19 8.73 -5.63
C ILE A 96 -11.65 9.12 -7.04
N HIS A 97 -12.85 8.74 -7.45
CA HIS A 97 -13.38 9.12 -8.76
C HIS A 97 -13.55 10.64 -8.90
N LYS A 98 -13.99 11.34 -7.84
CA LYS A 98 -14.07 12.80 -7.80
C LYS A 98 -12.68 13.44 -7.97
N MET A 99 -11.64 12.89 -7.35
CA MET A 99 -10.26 13.34 -7.56
C MET A 99 -9.85 13.22 -9.04
N LEU A 100 -10.05 12.04 -9.65
CA LEU A 100 -9.72 11.78 -11.05
C LEU A 100 -10.47 12.71 -12.01
N GLN A 101 -11.75 12.97 -11.74
CA GLN A 101 -12.58 13.88 -12.55
C GLN A 101 -12.17 15.34 -12.40
N LYS A 102 -11.78 15.75 -11.19
CA LYS A 102 -11.42 17.15 -10.90
C LYS A 102 -10.05 17.54 -11.44
N TYR A 103 -9.10 16.59 -11.48
CA TYR A 103 -7.70 16.85 -11.80
C TYR A 103 -7.15 16.02 -12.98
N PRO A 104 -7.85 15.96 -14.14
CA PRO A 104 -7.46 15.12 -15.28
C PRO A 104 -6.10 15.54 -15.88
N ASP A 105 -5.66 16.78 -15.63
CA ASP A 105 -4.35 17.26 -16.07
C ASP A 105 -3.20 16.84 -15.16
N LYS A 106 -3.48 16.37 -13.94
CA LYS A 106 -2.49 15.97 -12.95
C LYS A 106 -2.41 14.46 -12.78
N ILE A 107 -3.56 13.78 -12.73
CA ILE A 107 -3.65 12.37 -12.37
C ILE A 107 -4.58 11.61 -13.30
N LEU A 108 -4.18 10.40 -13.68
CA LEU A 108 -4.96 9.50 -14.54
C LEU A 108 -5.34 8.21 -13.80
N PRO A 109 -6.49 7.61 -14.10
CA PRO A 109 -6.82 6.29 -13.57
C PRO A 109 -5.88 5.23 -14.15
N ALA A 110 -5.50 4.26 -13.33
CA ALA A 110 -4.80 3.06 -13.73
C ALA A 110 -5.68 1.83 -13.49
N LEU A 111 -6.22 1.27 -14.55
CA LEU A 111 -7.05 0.08 -14.54
C LEU A 111 -6.30 -1.17 -15.01
N GLU A 112 -5.19 -0.97 -15.70
CA GLU A 112 -4.25 -2.01 -16.14
C GLU A 112 -2.80 -1.54 -15.90
N PRO A 113 -1.81 -2.47 -15.81
CA PRO A 113 -0.41 -2.12 -15.57
C PRO A 113 0.17 -1.08 -16.55
N ASP A 114 -0.22 -1.16 -17.82
CA ASP A 114 0.26 -0.24 -18.86
C ASP A 114 -0.27 1.19 -18.69
N ASP A 115 -1.37 1.40 -17.97
CA ASP A 115 -1.89 2.75 -17.72
C ASP A 115 -0.94 3.57 -16.86
N ILE A 116 -0.24 2.91 -15.93
CA ILE A 116 0.81 3.52 -15.09
C ILE A 116 1.96 4.02 -15.98
N ARG A 117 2.44 3.20 -16.92
CA ARG A 117 3.52 3.58 -17.85
C ARG A 117 3.10 4.75 -18.74
N LYS A 118 1.89 4.66 -19.33
CA LYS A 118 1.31 5.72 -20.16
C LYS A 118 1.11 7.04 -19.42
N ALA A 119 0.75 6.99 -18.13
CA ALA A 119 0.61 8.20 -17.31
C ALA A 119 1.98 8.87 -17.14
N LYS A 120 3.04 8.10 -16.80
CA LYS A 120 4.41 8.63 -16.68
C LYS A 120 4.92 9.22 -18.00
N GLU A 121 4.68 8.57 -19.12
CA GLU A 121 5.05 9.09 -20.46
C GLU A 121 4.38 10.46 -20.74
N LYS A 122 3.19 10.68 -20.20
CA LYS A 122 2.47 11.96 -20.29
C LYS A 122 2.87 12.97 -19.21
N GLY A 123 3.82 12.64 -18.35
CA GLY A 123 4.23 13.47 -17.21
C GLY A 123 3.13 13.63 -16.16
N LYS A 124 2.23 12.64 -16.01
CA LYS A 124 1.13 12.65 -15.06
C LYS A 124 1.30 11.55 -14.01
N ILE A 125 0.75 11.79 -12.83
CA ILE A 125 0.59 10.79 -11.79
C ILE A 125 -0.47 9.78 -12.22
N SER A 126 -0.42 8.56 -11.70
CA SER A 126 -1.49 7.58 -11.89
C SER A 126 -2.03 7.07 -10.56
N ALA A 127 -3.34 6.81 -10.52
CA ALA A 127 -4.05 6.25 -9.38
C ALA A 127 -4.69 4.92 -9.76
N ALA A 128 -4.26 3.85 -9.08
CA ALA A 128 -4.99 2.59 -9.01
C ALA A 128 -5.78 2.53 -7.69
N ILE A 129 -6.73 1.61 -7.59
CA ILE A 129 -7.55 1.43 -6.38
C ILE A 129 -7.28 0.07 -5.77
N GLY A 130 -6.95 0.05 -4.48
CA GLY A 130 -6.92 -1.14 -3.64
C GLY A 130 -8.05 -1.11 -2.62
N ILE A 131 -8.54 -2.29 -2.24
CA ILE A 131 -9.46 -2.45 -1.11
C ILE A 131 -8.68 -3.01 0.06
N GLU A 132 -8.79 -2.36 1.21
CA GLU A 132 -8.27 -2.93 2.45
C GLU A 132 -9.42 -3.34 3.37
N ASN A 133 -9.44 -4.63 3.69
CA ASN A 133 -10.44 -5.35 4.45
C ASN A 133 -11.67 -5.82 3.63
N GLY A 134 -11.67 -7.06 3.21
CA GLY A 134 -12.80 -7.70 2.52
C GLY A 134 -14.10 -7.77 3.33
N TYR A 135 -14.12 -7.27 4.57
CA TYR A 135 -15.30 -7.08 5.39
C TYR A 135 -16.44 -6.36 4.66
N ILE A 136 -16.11 -5.45 3.74
CA ILE A 136 -17.08 -4.69 2.94
C ILE A 136 -17.93 -5.53 1.99
N LEU A 137 -17.52 -6.77 1.71
CA LEU A 137 -18.33 -7.72 0.90
C LEU A 137 -19.57 -8.21 1.66
N GLY A 138 -19.56 -8.16 2.99
CA GLY A 138 -20.56 -8.90 3.77
C GLY A 138 -20.56 -10.37 3.34
N ASN A 139 -21.74 -10.91 3.13
CA ASN A 139 -21.95 -12.29 2.63
C ASN A 139 -22.31 -12.31 1.13
N ASN A 140 -22.05 -11.23 0.38
CA ASN A 140 -22.42 -11.13 -1.03
C ASN A 140 -21.18 -11.08 -1.93
N ILE A 141 -20.81 -12.22 -2.50
CA ILE A 141 -19.64 -12.36 -3.36
C ILE A 141 -19.74 -11.54 -4.68
N ASN A 142 -20.96 -11.27 -5.15
CA ASN A 142 -21.17 -10.51 -6.40
C ASN A 142 -20.71 -9.05 -6.29
N LEU A 143 -20.56 -8.52 -5.07
CA LEU A 143 -19.97 -7.19 -4.85
C LEU A 143 -18.52 -7.08 -5.34
N LEU A 144 -17.81 -8.19 -5.55
CA LEU A 144 -16.48 -8.17 -6.16
C LEU A 144 -16.52 -7.64 -7.60
N GLU A 145 -17.57 -7.98 -8.37
CA GLU A 145 -17.77 -7.45 -9.73
C GLU A 145 -18.02 -5.94 -9.68
N ASP A 146 -18.93 -5.50 -8.81
CA ASP A 146 -19.22 -4.07 -8.61
C ASP A 146 -17.95 -3.30 -8.26
N PHE A 147 -17.10 -3.83 -7.36
CA PHE A 147 -15.86 -3.18 -6.96
C PHE A 147 -14.78 -3.22 -8.04
N TYR A 148 -14.71 -4.29 -8.83
CA TYR A 148 -13.83 -4.35 -10.00
C TYR A 148 -14.21 -3.29 -11.03
N ASP A 149 -15.50 -3.13 -11.30
CA ASP A 149 -16.03 -2.12 -12.22
C ASP A 149 -15.80 -0.69 -11.72
N LEU A 150 -15.80 -0.50 -10.39
CA LEU A 150 -15.38 0.75 -9.74
C LEU A 150 -13.86 0.98 -9.75
N GLY A 151 -13.09 0.06 -10.31
CA GLY A 151 -11.64 0.21 -10.51
C GLY A 151 -10.76 -0.49 -9.48
N ALA A 152 -11.30 -1.26 -8.54
CA ALA A 152 -10.47 -2.04 -7.61
C ALA A 152 -9.62 -3.09 -8.34
N ARG A 153 -8.32 -3.18 -7.99
CA ARG A 153 -7.38 -4.14 -8.61
C ARG A 153 -6.68 -5.05 -7.63
N TYR A 154 -6.80 -4.79 -6.34
CA TYR A 154 -6.51 -5.77 -5.29
C TYR A 154 -7.49 -5.66 -4.13
N MET A 155 -7.59 -6.72 -3.33
CA MET A 155 -8.32 -6.70 -2.07
C MET A 155 -7.57 -7.48 -1.00
N THR A 156 -7.30 -6.81 0.14
CA THR A 156 -6.80 -7.45 1.36
C THR A 156 -7.94 -8.21 2.03
N LEU A 157 -7.74 -9.50 2.28
CA LEU A 157 -8.80 -10.41 2.74
C LEU A 157 -9.37 -10.04 4.11
N ALA A 158 -8.53 -9.54 5.03
CA ALA A 158 -8.92 -9.06 6.36
C ALA A 158 -8.02 -7.89 6.78
N HIS A 159 -8.41 -7.18 7.84
CA HIS A 159 -7.58 -6.18 8.53
C HIS A 159 -7.36 -6.60 10.00
N ILE A 160 -7.26 -5.69 10.97
CA ILE A 160 -7.26 -6.02 12.40
C ILE A 160 -8.66 -6.47 12.80
N GLY A 161 -8.75 -7.72 13.28
CA GLY A 161 -9.99 -8.45 13.57
C GLY A 161 -10.35 -9.46 12.50
N HIS A 162 -10.86 -10.62 12.95
CA HIS A 162 -11.37 -11.65 12.06
C HIS A 162 -12.63 -11.16 11.35
N ASN A 163 -12.81 -11.57 10.10
CA ASN A 163 -14.02 -11.25 9.35
C ASN A 163 -14.63 -12.54 8.74
N GLN A 164 -15.68 -12.41 7.94
CA GLN A 164 -16.37 -13.54 7.31
C GLN A 164 -15.52 -14.27 6.26
N ILE A 165 -14.36 -13.71 5.88
CA ILE A 165 -13.46 -14.27 4.85
C ILE A 165 -12.27 -14.99 5.48
N SER A 166 -11.62 -14.36 6.48
CA SER A 166 -10.30 -14.77 6.93
C SER A 166 -10.03 -14.46 8.39
N ASP A 167 -9.21 -15.28 9.01
CA ASP A 167 -8.55 -14.93 10.25
C ASP A 167 -7.48 -13.85 10.02
N SER A 168 -7.49 -12.86 10.90
CA SER A 168 -6.49 -11.79 10.95
C SER A 168 -5.26 -12.21 11.76
N SER A 169 -4.10 -11.65 11.45
CA SER A 169 -2.89 -11.77 12.26
C SER A 169 -3.02 -11.11 13.64
N ILE A 170 -3.98 -10.19 13.79
CA ILE A 170 -4.28 -9.50 15.05
C ILE A 170 -5.79 -9.59 15.35
N PRO A 171 -6.22 -10.52 16.25
CA PRO A 171 -7.60 -10.57 16.72
C PRO A 171 -8.02 -9.25 17.39
N LYS A 172 -9.25 -8.79 17.15
CA LYS A 172 -9.76 -7.52 17.69
C LYS A 172 -10.49 -7.72 19.03
N LYS A 173 -9.78 -7.47 20.13
CA LYS A 173 -10.30 -7.66 21.49
C LYS A 173 -11.63 -6.94 21.74
N SER A 174 -11.85 -5.76 21.14
CA SER A 174 -13.10 -5.00 21.32
C SER A 174 -14.30 -5.64 20.61
N LEU A 175 -14.07 -6.62 19.73
CA LEU A 175 -15.11 -7.45 19.10
C LEU A 175 -15.20 -8.85 19.73
N ASN A 176 -14.44 -9.11 20.80
CA ASN A 176 -14.33 -10.41 21.45
C ASN A 176 -13.84 -11.52 20.51
N ASP A 177 -12.97 -11.20 19.58
CA ASP A 177 -12.40 -12.19 18.66
C ASP A 177 -11.68 -13.30 19.42
N PRO A 178 -11.91 -14.58 19.08
CA PRO A 178 -11.07 -15.68 19.53
C PRO A 178 -9.65 -15.57 18.94
N LEU A 179 -8.74 -16.45 19.34
CA LEU A 179 -7.40 -16.51 18.73
C LEU A 179 -7.48 -16.91 17.24
N GLU A 180 -8.38 -17.82 16.91
CA GLU A 180 -8.71 -18.27 15.56
C GLU A 180 -10.23 -18.41 15.45
N MET A 181 -10.82 -17.94 14.36
CA MET A 181 -12.25 -18.07 14.10
C MET A 181 -12.52 -19.17 13.06
N HIS A 182 -11.66 -19.25 12.05
CA HIS A 182 -11.84 -20.14 10.90
C HIS A 182 -10.71 -21.18 10.77
N GLY A 183 -9.64 -21.05 11.55
CA GLY A 183 -8.41 -21.82 11.34
C GLY A 183 -7.69 -21.43 10.03
N GLY A 184 -7.77 -20.16 9.68
CA GLY A 184 -7.26 -19.56 8.45
C GLY A 184 -8.36 -18.92 7.61
N LEU A 185 -8.65 -19.47 6.43
CA LEU A 185 -9.74 -19.02 5.57
C LEU A 185 -11.06 -19.70 5.91
N SER A 186 -12.16 -18.95 5.88
CA SER A 186 -13.51 -19.51 5.93
C SER A 186 -13.86 -20.23 4.61
N ILE A 187 -14.98 -20.97 4.58
CA ILE A 187 -15.52 -21.53 3.33
C ILE A 187 -15.83 -20.40 2.34
N PHE A 188 -16.44 -19.32 2.80
CA PHE A 188 -16.72 -18.14 1.99
C PHE A 188 -15.43 -17.47 1.49
N GLY A 189 -14.40 -17.39 2.33
CA GLY A 189 -13.09 -16.83 1.93
C GLY A 189 -12.42 -17.60 0.79
N LYS A 190 -12.57 -18.92 0.74
CA LYS A 190 -12.08 -19.73 -0.38
C LYS A 190 -12.81 -19.41 -1.69
N GLN A 191 -14.13 -19.19 -1.64
CA GLN A 191 -14.92 -18.75 -2.79
C GLN A 191 -14.53 -17.34 -3.25
N VAL A 192 -14.26 -16.44 -2.30
CA VAL A 192 -13.79 -15.08 -2.58
C VAL A 192 -12.48 -15.10 -3.36
N ILE A 193 -11.49 -15.91 -2.97
CA ILE A 193 -10.22 -16.05 -3.71
C ILE A 193 -10.46 -16.51 -5.15
N SER A 194 -11.30 -17.56 -5.33
CA SER A 194 -11.61 -18.06 -6.68
C SER A 194 -12.26 -16.97 -7.55
N LYS A 195 -13.19 -16.18 -6.98
CA LYS A 195 -13.85 -15.08 -7.69
C LYS A 195 -12.90 -13.94 -8.00
N MET A 196 -11.96 -13.62 -7.09
CA MET A 196 -10.91 -12.63 -7.34
C MET A 196 -10.02 -13.03 -8.52
N ASN A 197 -9.60 -14.31 -8.59
CA ASN A 197 -8.82 -14.83 -9.72
C ASN A 197 -9.61 -14.78 -11.05
N GLU A 198 -10.91 -15.07 -11.01
CA GLU A 198 -11.79 -14.97 -12.18
C GLU A 198 -11.86 -13.53 -12.71
N LEU A 199 -11.99 -12.54 -11.82
CA LEU A 199 -12.14 -11.14 -12.17
C LEU A 199 -10.81 -10.45 -12.52
N GLY A 200 -9.67 -10.98 -12.07
CA GLY A 200 -8.37 -10.32 -12.20
C GLY A 200 -8.09 -9.31 -11.08
N ILE A 201 -8.65 -9.55 -9.89
CA ILE A 201 -8.34 -8.82 -8.67
C ILE A 201 -7.20 -9.55 -7.97
N MET A 202 -6.07 -8.88 -7.70
CA MET A 202 -4.95 -9.47 -6.97
C MET A 202 -5.36 -9.79 -5.53
N VAL A 203 -5.08 -11.03 -5.09
CA VAL A 203 -5.32 -11.46 -3.70
C VAL A 203 -4.21 -10.90 -2.82
N ASP A 204 -4.57 -10.00 -1.89
CA ASP A 204 -3.63 -9.42 -0.93
C ASP A 204 -3.73 -10.14 0.42
N ILE A 205 -2.59 -10.68 0.85
CA ILE A 205 -2.45 -11.43 2.10
C ILE A 205 -1.83 -10.60 3.23
N SER A 206 -1.66 -9.29 3.07
CA SER A 206 -1.34 -8.43 4.20
C SER A 206 -2.43 -8.55 5.28
N HIS A 207 -2.09 -8.38 6.55
CA HIS A 207 -2.98 -8.48 7.72
C HIS A 207 -3.53 -9.87 8.10
N VAL A 208 -3.56 -10.84 7.21
CA VAL A 208 -4.15 -12.15 7.52
C VAL A 208 -3.24 -13.01 8.42
N SER A 209 -3.79 -14.00 9.10
CA SER A 209 -3.01 -14.94 9.89
C SER A 209 -2.08 -15.78 9.01
N ASP A 210 -1.00 -16.32 9.58
CA ASP A 210 -0.05 -17.16 8.84
C ASP A 210 -0.76 -18.36 8.15
N LYS A 211 -1.74 -18.97 8.83
CA LYS A 211 -2.55 -20.06 8.26
C LYS A 211 -3.37 -19.58 7.07
N ALA A 212 -4.03 -18.43 7.19
CA ALA A 212 -4.82 -17.87 6.10
C ALA A 212 -3.94 -17.49 4.91
N ALA A 213 -2.77 -16.90 5.16
CA ALA A 213 -1.80 -16.55 4.11
C ALA A 213 -1.37 -17.79 3.32
N LEU A 214 -0.95 -18.87 3.99
CA LEU A 214 -0.54 -20.11 3.34
C LEU A 214 -1.70 -20.75 2.56
N GLN A 215 -2.91 -20.77 3.12
CA GLN A 215 -4.09 -21.29 2.43
C GLN A 215 -4.45 -20.43 1.20
N ALA A 216 -4.34 -19.09 1.30
CA ALA A 216 -4.60 -18.20 0.18
C ALA A 216 -3.60 -18.41 -0.97
N ILE A 217 -2.30 -18.53 -0.65
CA ILE A 217 -1.25 -18.82 -1.63
C ILE A 217 -1.51 -20.16 -2.34
N GLN A 218 -1.87 -21.20 -1.58
CA GLN A 218 -2.15 -22.53 -2.14
C GLN A 218 -3.41 -22.60 -3.01
N LEU A 219 -4.42 -21.80 -2.69
CA LEU A 219 -5.71 -21.79 -3.40
C LEU A 219 -5.74 -20.84 -4.60
N SER A 220 -4.91 -19.80 -4.59
CA SER A 220 -4.89 -18.83 -5.67
C SER A 220 -4.30 -19.42 -6.94
N GLU A 221 -5.06 -19.38 -8.02
CA GLU A 221 -4.62 -19.81 -9.36
C GLU A 221 -3.72 -18.77 -10.05
N ALA A 222 -3.59 -17.58 -9.45
CA ALA A 222 -2.76 -16.46 -9.91
C ALA A 222 -1.82 -16.01 -8.79
N PRO A 223 -0.73 -15.28 -9.11
CA PRO A 223 0.17 -14.76 -8.10
C PRO A 223 -0.52 -13.89 -7.06
N VAL A 224 -0.14 -14.04 -5.78
CA VAL A 224 -0.65 -13.21 -4.68
C VAL A 224 0.28 -12.03 -4.41
N ILE A 225 -0.22 -11.03 -3.67
CA ILE A 225 0.59 -9.92 -3.17
C ILE A 225 0.55 -9.86 -1.64
N ALA A 226 1.61 -9.32 -1.04
CA ALA A 226 1.56 -8.71 0.27
C ALA A 226 1.75 -7.20 0.07
N SER A 227 0.65 -6.45 0.00
CA SER A 227 0.65 -5.04 -0.41
C SER A 227 1.43 -4.12 0.54
N HIS A 228 1.55 -4.50 1.84
CA HIS A 228 2.27 -3.73 2.86
C HIS A 228 2.64 -4.63 4.05
N SER A 229 3.77 -5.36 3.96
CA SER A 229 4.27 -6.24 5.02
C SER A 229 5.79 -6.33 4.97
N SER A 230 6.43 -6.47 6.16
CA SER A 230 7.89 -6.55 6.29
C SER A 230 8.35 -7.93 6.75
N ALA A 231 9.65 -8.14 7.01
CA ALA A 231 10.21 -9.42 7.43
C ALA A 231 10.12 -9.61 8.95
N ARG A 232 9.49 -10.70 9.41
CA ARG A 232 9.33 -11.03 10.83
C ARG A 232 10.67 -11.38 11.51
N ALA A 233 11.61 -11.91 10.76
CA ALA A 233 12.93 -12.23 11.25
C ALA A 233 13.70 -10.98 11.73
N ILE A 234 13.45 -9.81 11.16
CA ILE A 234 14.06 -8.54 11.57
C ILE A 234 13.25 -7.90 12.71
N ALA A 235 11.92 -7.79 12.54
CA ALA A 235 11.04 -7.24 13.55
C ALA A 235 9.91 -8.24 13.84
N ASN A 236 9.98 -8.93 14.99
CA ASN A 236 9.04 -9.98 15.37
C ASN A 236 7.66 -9.41 15.72
N HIS A 237 6.95 -8.98 14.69
CA HIS A 237 5.60 -8.43 14.77
C HIS A 237 4.62 -9.35 14.00
N PRO A 238 3.39 -9.61 14.48
CA PRO A 238 2.44 -10.51 13.81
C PRO A 238 2.01 -10.03 12.41
N ARG A 239 2.17 -8.73 12.11
CA ARG A 239 1.92 -8.16 10.78
C ARG A 239 3.03 -8.43 9.77
N ASN A 240 4.21 -8.83 10.24
CA ASN A 240 5.34 -9.17 9.40
C ASN A 240 5.29 -10.64 8.98
N LEU A 241 5.82 -10.93 7.80
CA LEU A 241 5.80 -12.24 7.18
C LEU A 241 6.92 -13.12 7.75
N SER A 242 6.59 -14.38 8.07
CA SER A 242 7.61 -15.38 8.38
C SER A 242 8.37 -15.79 7.11
N ASP A 243 9.59 -16.34 7.29
CA ASP A 243 10.41 -16.80 6.16
C ASP A 243 9.70 -17.84 5.30
N ASN A 244 8.86 -18.69 5.92
CA ASN A 244 8.07 -19.65 5.20
C ASN A 244 7.08 -18.98 4.26
N ILE A 245 6.33 -17.97 4.74
CA ILE A 245 5.37 -17.23 3.91
C ILE A 245 6.10 -16.45 2.80
N ILE A 246 7.24 -15.81 3.12
CA ILE A 246 8.05 -15.10 2.11
C ILE A 246 8.44 -16.05 0.97
N LYS A 247 8.91 -17.27 1.31
CA LYS A 247 9.27 -18.28 0.32
C LYS A 247 8.06 -18.78 -0.49
N GLU A 248 6.93 -18.99 0.16
CA GLU A 248 5.71 -19.44 -0.53
C GLU A 248 5.14 -18.36 -1.47
N ILE A 249 5.22 -17.05 -1.11
CA ILE A 249 4.90 -15.96 -2.03
C ILE A 249 5.79 -16.01 -3.27
N ALA A 250 7.11 -16.19 -3.07
CA ALA A 250 8.05 -16.28 -4.20
C ALA A 250 7.79 -17.53 -5.07
N ASN A 251 7.50 -18.68 -4.46
CA ASN A 251 7.14 -19.93 -5.17
C ASN A 251 5.85 -19.76 -6.02
N ASN A 252 4.92 -18.91 -5.55
CA ASN A 252 3.69 -18.56 -6.27
C ASN A 252 3.90 -17.44 -7.31
N ASN A 253 5.14 -16.97 -7.55
CA ASN A 253 5.49 -15.80 -8.37
C ASN A 253 4.87 -14.48 -7.90
N GLY A 254 4.50 -14.37 -6.64
CA GLY A 254 3.94 -13.17 -6.02
C GLY A 254 4.96 -12.05 -5.80
N VAL A 255 4.56 -11.04 -5.02
CA VAL A 255 5.43 -9.92 -4.63
C VAL A 255 5.13 -9.43 -3.22
N ILE A 256 6.16 -9.01 -2.51
CA ILE A 256 6.11 -8.47 -1.15
C ILE A 256 6.49 -7.00 -1.19
N GLN A 257 5.58 -6.14 -0.82
CA GLN A 257 5.83 -4.71 -0.68
C GLN A 257 6.22 -4.41 0.77
N VAL A 258 7.51 -4.16 0.97
CA VAL A 258 8.05 -3.81 2.31
C VAL A 258 7.44 -2.51 2.77
N VAL A 259 6.88 -2.49 3.99
CA VAL A 259 6.10 -1.36 4.48
C VAL A 259 6.89 -0.46 5.43
N ALA A 260 6.79 0.85 5.23
CA ALA A 260 7.42 1.87 6.07
C ALA A 260 6.59 2.21 7.33
N PHE A 261 6.02 1.20 7.98
CA PHE A 261 5.29 1.37 9.24
C PHE A 261 6.25 1.16 10.43
N SER A 262 6.41 2.18 11.27
CA SER A 262 7.49 2.24 12.27
C SER A 262 7.61 1.00 13.16
N SER A 263 6.48 0.47 13.69
CA SER A 263 6.49 -0.73 14.55
C SER A 263 6.68 -2.04 13.80
N TYR A 264 6.60 -2.05 12.46
CA TYR A 264 6.89 -3.21 11.62
C TYR A 264 8.33 -3.19 11.12
N VAL A 265 8.93 -2.00 11.05
CA VAL A 265 10.35 -1.83 10.73
C VAL A 265 11.22 -2.11 11.95
N GLU A 266 10.85 -1.61 13.13
CA GLU A 266 11.60 -1.82 14.37
C GLU A 266 10.68 -1.93 15.59
N ILE A 267 10.94 -2.92 16.44
CA ILE A 267 10.24 -3.07 17.72
C ILE A 267 10.95 -2.27 18.80
N ASN A 268 10.47 -1.08 19.07
CA ASN A 268 10.87 -0.25 20.19
C ASN A 268 9.81 -0.34 21.30
N LYS A 269 10.09 -1.11 22.37
CA LYS A 269 9.13 -1.35 23.46
C LYS A 269 8.83 -0.08 24.24
N GLU A 270 9.84 0.76 24.50
CA GLU A 270 9.72 2.02 25.23
C GLU A 270 8.83 2.99 24.47
N ARG A 271 9.06 3.17 23.17
CA ARG A 271 8.21 3.95 22.28
C ARG A 271 6.75 3.44 22.27
N ASN A 272 6.56 2.13 22.13
CA ASN A 272 5.23 1.52 22.10
C ASN A 272 4.49 1.74 23.44
N ASN A 273 5.19 1.65 24.57
CA ASN A 273 4.62 1.93 25.89
C ASN A 273 4.23 3.41 26.03
N ALA A 274 5.09 4.33 25.57
CA ALA A 274 4.81 5.77 25.58
C ALA A 274 3.58 6.11 24.72
N ILE A 275 3.47 5.57 23.50
CA ILE A 275 2.32 5.73 22.62
C ILE A 275 1.04 5.16 23.27
N ASN A 276 1.10 3.99 23.88
CA ASN A 276 -0.05 3.40 24.56
C ASN A 276 -0.51 4.25 25.76
N SER A 277 0.44 4.84 26.48
CA SER A 277 0.15 5.76 27.59
C SER A 277 -0.49 7.05 27.09
N LEU A 278 0.01 7.60 25.97
CA LEU A 278 -0.56 8.76 25.30
C LEU A 278 -2.00 8.48 24.83
N ARG A 279 -2.26 7.34 24.21
CA ARG A 279 -3.62 6.95 23.77
C ARG A 279 -4.60 6.89 24.95
N LYS A 280 -4.19 6.29 26.07
CA LYS A 280 -5.00 6.27 27.30
C LYS A 280 -5.24 7.67 27.83
N PHE A 281 -4.23 8.51 27.86
CA PHE A 281 -4.35 9.91 28.28
C PHE A 281 -5.37 10.67 27.45
N ILE A 282 -5.31 10.55 26.13
CA ILE A 282 -6.23 11.25 25.21
C ILE A 282 -7.66 10.72 25.35
N VAL A 283 -7.87 9.42 25.49
CA VAL A 283 -9.19 8.82 25.72
C VAL A 283 -9.80 9.38 27.01
N ASN A 284 -9.02 9.46 28.09
CA ASN A 284 -9.49 10.06 29.36
C ASN A 284 -9.80 11.56 29.22
N LEU A 285 -8.95 12.29 28.48
CA LEU A 285 -9.13 13.73 28.26
C LEU A 285 -10.40 14.06 27.46
N THR A 286 -10.73 13.21 26.47
CA THR A 286 -11.90 13.43 25.59
C THR A 286 -13.18 12.78 26.14
N GLY A 287 -13.11 11.94 27.17
CA GLY A 287 -14.24 11.19 27.70
C GLY A 287 -14.72 10.05 26.80
N ASP A 288 -13.95 9.67 25.80
CA ASP A 288 -14.26 8.56 24.90
C ASP A 288 -14.03 7.21 25.58
N LYS A 289 -14.67 6.14 25.07
CA LYS A 289 -14.50 4.79 25.60
C LYS A 289 -13.26 4.08 25.06
N VAL A 290 -12.85 4.44 23.84
CA VAL A 290 -11.74 3.82 23.11
C VAL A 290 -10.98 4.87 22.31
N PHE A 291 -9.71 4.57 21.99
CA PHE A 291 -8.92 5.43 21.10
C PHE A 291 -9.41 5.25 19.66
N ILE A 292 -9.82 6.36 19.05
CA ILE A 292 -10.24 6.44 17.63
C ILE A 292 -9.15 7.22 16.91
N TYR A 293 -8.33 6.54 16.10
CA TYR A 293 -7.12 7.09 15.51
C TYR A 293 -7.38 8.47 14.86
N ARG A 294 -8.20 8.54 13.83
CA ARG A 294 -8.45 9.78 13.06
C ARG A 294 -9.05 10.94 13.86
N LYS A 295 -9.81 10.66 14.93
CA LYS A 295 -10.36 11.67 15.82
C LYS A 295 -9.30 12.21 16.78
N HIS A 296 -8.56 11.29 17.40
CA HIS A 296 -7.70 11.64 18.52
C HIS A 296 -6.33 12.14 18.09
N THR A 297 -5.84 11.75 16.91
CA THR A 297 -4.57 12.26 16.36
C THR A 297 -4.65 13.74 15.97
N GLU A 298 -5.85 14.26 15.69
CA GLU A 298 -6.07 15.69 15.45
C GLU A 298 -6.09 16.53 16.74
N ASN A 299 -6.16 15.90 17.90
CA ASN A 299 -6.16 16.62 19.18
C ASN A 299 -4.79 17.32 19.39
N PRO A 300 -4.76 18.63 19.70
CA PRO A 300 -3.51 19.37 19.91
C PRO A 300 -2.59 18.75 20.98
N GLN A 301 -3.17 18.23 22.07
CA GLN A 301 -2.41 17.56 23.13
C GLN A 301 -1.78 16.24 22.65
N TYR A 302 -2.47 15.53 21.73
CA TYR A 302 -1.88 14.34 21.10
C TYR A 302 -0.66 14.73 20.27
N LYS A 303 -0.77 15.74 19.41
CA LYS A 303 0.31 16.20 18.53
C LYS A 303 1.53 16.61 19.37
N ILE A 304 1.35 17.47 20.38
CA ILE A 304 2.44 17.92 21.27
C ILE A 304 3.15 16.74 21.94
N LYS A 305 2.37 15.82 22.56
CA LYS A 305 2.98 14.67 23.25
C LYS A 305 3.58 13.65 22.30
N MET A 306 3.07 13.55 21.07
CA MET A 306 3.66 12.70 20.05
C MET A 306 5.02 13.24 19.59
N ASP A 307 5.17 14.56 19.51
CA ASP A 307 6.47 15.22 19.21
C ASP A 307 7.49 14.97 20.33
N GLU A 308 7.03 14.99 21.60
CA GLU A 308 7.89 14.59 22.74
C GLU A 308 8.35 13.13 22.60
N ILE A 309 7.42 12.22 22.29
CA ILE A 309 7.73 10.80 22.08
C ILE A 309 8.69 10.61 20.91
N ASN A 310 8.50 11.33 19.81
CA ASN A 310 9.36 11.26 18.63
C ASN A 310 10.79 11.73 18.93
N ARG A 311 10.95 12.73 19.80
CA ARG A 311 12.25 13.22 20.24
C ARG A 311 12.94 12.23 21.17
N ASP A 312 12.20 11.68 22.14
CA ASP A 312 12.76 10.82 23.20
C ASP A 312 12.99 9.37 22.71
N PHE A 313 12.14 8.92 21.78
CA PHE A 313 12.19 7.61 21.13
C PHE A 313 12.03 7.81 19.62
N PRO A 314 13.10 8.12 18.87
CA PRO A 314 13.04 8.44 17.45
C PRO A 314 12.44 7.29 16.64
N LEU A 315 11.89 7.65 15.47
CA LEU A 315 11.40 6.70 14.48
C LEU A 315 12.56 5.84 13.94
N PRO A 316 12.29 4.62 13.48
CA PRO A 316 13.30 3.84 12.78
C PRO A 316 13.77 4.59 11.52
N SER A 317 15.07 4.47 11.25
CA SER A 317 15.67 5.12 10.10
C SER A 317 15.34 4.42 8.78
N LEU A 318 15.52 5.15 7.69
CA LEU A 318 15.43 4.60 6.33
C LEU A 318 16.39 3.41 6.12
N ASP A 319 17.59 3.40 6.73
CA ASP A 319 18.51 2.27 6.63
C ASP A 319 17.90 0.98 7.22
N LYS A 320 17.16 1.06 8.34
CA LYS A 320 16.45 -0.11 8.91
C LYS A 320 15.31 -0.60 8.02
N PHE A 321 14.62 0.28 7.33
CA PHE A 321 13.64 -0.10 6.34
C PHE A 321 14.30 -0.86 5.17
N ILE A 322 15.43 -0.38 4.67
CA ILE A 322 16.18 -1.08 3.61
C ILE A 322 16.73 -2.44 4.11
N ASP A 323 17.05 -2.61 5.39
CA ASP A 323 17.45 -3.91 5.95
C ASP A 323 16.38 -5.00 5.74
N HIS A 324 15.09 -4.66 5.86
CA HIS A 324 13.99 -5.60 5.53
C HIS A 324 13.98 -5.98 4.04
N LEU A 325 14.25 -5.01 3.19
CA LEU A 325 14.33 -5.19 1.74
C LEU A 325 15.48 -6.13 1.40
N ASP A 326 16.69 -5.82 1.93
CA ASP A 326 17.90 -6.65 1.77
C ASP A 326 17.66 -8.09 2.27
N TYR A 327 16.98 -8.23 3.41
CA TYR A 327 16.67 -9.56 3.98
C TYR A 327 15.81 -10.38 3.02
N ILE A 328 14.71 -9.81 2.50
CA ILE A 328 13.81 -10.50 1.58
C ILE A 328 14.52 -10.81 0.27
N VAL A 329 15.28 -9.87 -0.29
CA VAL A 329 16.09 -10.08 -1.50
C VAL A 329 17.09 -11.23 -1.31
N ASN A 330 17.78 -11.28 -0.17
CA ASN A 330 18.71 -12.36 0.14
C ASN A 330 18.02 -13.72 0.31
N LEU A 331 16.78 -13.73 0.78
CA LEU A 331 16.02 -14.96 1.05
C LEU A 331 15.40 -15.57 -0.20
N VAL A 332 14.86 -14.74 -1.10
CA VAL A 332 14.05 -15.21 -2.26
C VAL A 332 14.42 -14.57 -3.59
N GLY A 333 15.26 -13.56 -3.61
CA GLY A 333 15.70 -12.86 -4.82
C GLY A 333 15.00 -11.53 -5.07
N ILE A 334 15.58 -10.76 -6.00
CA ILE A 334 15.18 -9.38 -6.31
C ILE A 334 13.81 -9.27 -6.98
N ASP A 335 13.32 -10.32 -7.61
CA ASP A 335 12.09 -10.30 -8.41
C ASP A 335 10.80 -10.35 -7.57
N TYR A 336 10.92 -10.51 -6.25
CA TYR A 336 9.79 -10.75 -5.36
C TYR A 336 9.58 -9.66 -4.32
N VAL A 337 10.28 -8.52 -4.43
CA VAL A 337 10.24 -7.45 -3.44
C VAL A 337 9.94 -6.10 -4.06
N GLY A 338 9.23 -5.25 -3.31
CA GLY A 338 8.90 -3.88 -3.67
C GLY A 338 8.71 -3.01 -2.43
N ILE A 339 8.02 -1.89 -2.57
CA ILE A 339 7.94 -0.82 -1.59
C ILE A 339 6.51 -0.38 -1.35
N SER A 340 6.18 -0.12 -0.09
CA SER A 340 4.92 0.46 0.36
C SER A 340 5.16 1.48 1.47
N SER A 341 4.45 2.60 1.42
CA SER A 341 4.56 3.63 2.47
C SER A 341 3.60 3.41 3.64
N ASP A 342 2.38 2.96 3.36
CA ASP A 342 1.24 2.99 4.29
C ASP A 342 0.92 4.44 4.74
N PHE A 343 1.19 5.43 3.88
CA PHE A 343 0.86 6.82 4.15
C PHE A 343 -0.64 7.01 4.31
N GLY A 344 -1.03 7.82 5.29
CA GLY A 344 -2.43 8.01 5.68
C GLY A 344 -2.99 6.89 6.56
N GLY A 345 -2.39 5.68 6.58
CA GLY A 345 -2.74 4.54 7.42
C GLY A 345 -1.93 4.47 8.73
N GLY A 346 -0.84 5.21 8.80
CA GLY A 346 0.06 5.27 9.96
C GLY A 346 1.52 5.01 9.62
N GLY A 347 1.82 4.87 8.34
CA GLY A 347 3.18 4.78 7.83
C GLY A 347 3.97 6.07 8.00
N GLY A 348 5.27 5.96 7.79
CA GLY A 348 6.25 7.03 7.95
C GLY A 348 7.38 6.64 8.89
N ILE A 349 8.60 6.85 8.41
CA ILE A 349 9.87 6.56 9.10
C ILE A 349 10.82 7.73 8.92
N ASP A 350 11.85 7.81 9.73
CA ASP A 350 12.86 8.86 9.57
C ASP A 350 13.54 8.77 8.19
N GLY A 351 13.45 9.85 7.44
CA GLY A 351 13.92 9.95 6.04
C GLY A 351 12.85 9.65 4.99
N TRP A 352 11.64 9.16 5.36
CA TRP A 352 10.49 8.99 4.47
C TRP A 352 9.17 9.18 5.23
N MET A 353 8.86 10.43 5.57
CA MET A 353 7.68 10.81 6.35
C MET A 353 6.46 11.16 5.49
N ASP A 354 6.68 11.53 4.24
CA ASP A 354 5.63 11.84 3.26
C ASP A 354 6.15 11.64 1.82
N ALA A 355 5.27 11.76 0.86
CA ALA A 355 5.58 11.51 -0.55
C ALA A 355 6.67 12.44 -1.12
N SER A 356 6.92 13.62 -0.53
CA SER A 356 7.98 14.54 -0.98
C SER A 356 9.39 13.99 -0.77
N GLN A 357 9.54 13.00 0.09
CA GLN A 357 10.80 12.36 0.45
C GLN A 357 11.05 11.03 -0.29
N THR A 358 10.18 10.63 -1.21
CA THR A 358 10.24 9.33 -1.95
C THR A 358 11.60 9.10 -2.63
N LYS A 359 12.25 10.13 -3.15
CA LYS A 359 13.59 10.04 -3.74
C LYS A 359 14.68 9.55 -2.76
N ASN A 360 14.47 9.69 -1.45
CA ASN A 360 15.42 9.22 -0.45
C ASN A 360 15.54 7.70 -0.49
N ILE A 361 14.46 6.98 -0.80
CA ILE A 361 14.46 5.52 -0.99
C ILE A 361 15.42 5.14 -2.13
N THR A 362 15.27 5.80 -3.29
CA THR A 362 16.16 5.54 -4.45
C THR A 362 17.62 5.80 -4.08
N SER A 363 17.89 6.90 -3.35
CA SER A 363 19.24 7.22 -2.87
C SER A 363 19.79 6.15 -1.94
N ALA A 364 18.95 5.64 -1.02
CA ALA A 364 19.34 4.59 -0.07
C ALA A 364 19.62 3.26 -0.80
N LEU A 365 18.80 2.88 -1.79
CA LEU A 365 19.02 1.68 -2.59
C LEU A 365 20.33 1.77 -3.40
N LEU A 366 20.62 2.92 -4.03
CA LEU A 366 21.88 3.16 -4.73
C LEU A 366 23.08 3.04 -3.78
N LYS A 367 22.98 3.64 -2.57
CA LYS A 367 24.01 3.54 -1.52
C LYS A 367 24.25 2.11 -1.06
N ARG A 368 23.21 1.25 -1.04
CA ARG A 368 23.32 -0.19 -0.71
C ARG A 368 23.91 -1.02 -1.86
N GLY A 369 24.13 -0.44 -3.04
CA GLY A 369 24.74 -1.08 -4.18
C GLY A 369 23.76 -1.77 -5.15
N TYR A 370 22.45 -1.52 -5.02
CA TYR A 370 21.48 -2.00 -6.00
C TYR A 370 21.75 -1.38 -7.37
N SER A 371 21.72 -2.21 -8.42
CA SER A 371 21.84 -1.73 -9.78
C SER A 371 20.60 -0.93 -10.20
N LYS A 372 20.72 -0.12 -11.25
CA LYS A 372 19.57 0.59 -11.82
C LYS A 372 18.41 -0.36 -12.18
N ASN A 373 18.74 -1.55 -12.68
CA ASN A 373 17.74 -2.55 -13.04
C ASN A 373 17.03 -3.11 -11.79
N ASP A 374 17.78 -3.36 -10.70
CA ASP A 374 17.18 -3.82 -9.44
C ASP A 374 16.25 -2.76 -8.86
N ILE A 375 16.64 -1.47 -8.91
CA ILE A 375 15.81 -0.36 -8.45
C ILE A 375 14.51 -0.25 -9.26
N LYS A 376 14.54 -0.46 -10.58
CA LYS A 376 13.32 -0.52 -11.40
C LYS A 376 12.40 -1.66 -10.96
N LYS A 377 12.97 -2.84 -10.70
CA LYS A 377 12.21 -4.00 -10.19
C LYS A 377 11.56 -3.68 -8.85
N ILE A 378 12.32 -3.17 -7.88
CA ILE A 378 11.85 -2.83 -6.53
C ILE A 378 10.74 -1.77 -6.58
N TRP A 379 10.91 -0.71 -7.38
CA TRP A 379 9.93 0.37 -7.41
C TRP A 379 8.62 -0.01 -8.08
N SER A 380 8.65 -0.76 -9.18
CA SER A 380 7.41 -1.00 -9.91
C SER A 380 7.35 -2.32 -10.68
N GLU A 381 8.46 -2.73 -11.36
CA GLU A 381 8.36 -3.81 -12.33
C GLU A 381 7.93 -5.15 -11.72
N ASN A 382 8.33 -5.45 -10.49
CA ASN A 382 7.89 -6.65 -9.78
C ASN A 382 6.39 -6.64 -9.49
N PHE A 383 5.85 -5.51 -9.04
CA PHE A 383 4.42 -5.37 -8.78
C PHE A 383 3.61 -5.40 -10.08
N LEU A 384 4.06 -4.66 -11.10
CA LEU A 384 3.41 -4.63 -12.41
C LEU A 384 3.43 -5.99 -13.11
N ARG A 385 4.48 -6.80 -12.92
CA ARG A 385 4.53 -8.20 -13.36
C ARG A 385 3.40 -9.00 -12.75
N VAL A 386 3.27 -8.98 -11.42
CA VAL A 386 2.21 -9.71 -10.71
C VAL A 386 0.83 -9.26 -11.18
N TRP A 387 0.58 -7.96 -11.26
CA TRP A 387 -0.69 -7.44 -11.75
C TRP A 387 -0.98 -7.88 -13.20
N THR A 388 0.05 -7.89 -14.06
CA THR A 388 -0.06 -8.39 -15.44
C THR A 388 -0.42 -9.88 -15.47
N ASP A 389 0.24 -10.70 -14.64
CA ASP A 389 0.00 -12.14 -14.59
C ASP A 389 -1.43 -12.46 -14.09
N VAL A 390 -1.91 -11.75 -13.07
CA VAL A 390 -3.30 -11.86 -12.57
C VAL A 390 -4.32 -11.45 -13.64
N THR A 391 -4.08 -10.34 -14.33
CA THR A 391 -4.96 -9.88 -15.43
C THR A 391 -5.00 -10.89 -16.58
N ASN A 392 -3.85 -11.44 -16.97
CA ASN A 392 -3.76 -12.43 -18.04
C ASN A 392 -4.44 -13.75 -17.65
N HIS A 393 -4.32 -14.17 -16.38
CA HIS A 393 -5.01 -15.36 -15.86
C HIS A 393 -6.54 -15.20 -16.02
N SER A 394 -7.10 -14.08 -15.58
CA SER A 394 -8.54 -13.78 -15.71
C SER A 394 -8.99 -13.77 -17.18
N LYS A 395 -8.25 -13.08 -18.08
CA LYS A 395 -8.57 -13.06 -19.51
C LYS A 395 -8.56 -14.46 -20.15
N LYS A 396 -7.65 -15.36 -19.71
CA LYS A 396 -7.59 -16.75 -20.17
C LYS A 396 -8.79 -17.56 -19.69
N LYS A 397 -9.14 -17.42 -18.40
CA LYS A 397 -10.27 -18.14 -17.78
C LYS A 397 -11.61 -17.74 -18.42
N SER A 398 -11.81 -16.45 -18.70
CA SER A 398 -13.00 -15.92 -19.38
C SER A 398 -13.16 -16.50 -20.79
N LYS A 399 -12.05 -16.68 -21.54
CA LYS A 399 -12.10 -17.29 -22.89
C LYS A 399 -12.45 -18.78 -22.83
N GLN A 400 -12.00 -19.52 -21.84
CA GLN A 400 -12.34 -20.94 -21.65
C GLN A 400 -13.83 -21.11 -21.36
N ASN A 401 -14.39 -20.30 -20.46
CA ASN A 401 -15.81 -20.34 -20.11
C ASN A 401 -16.75 -19.97 -21.26
N LEU A 402 -16.28 -19.29 -22.32
CA LEU A 402 -17.03 -18.97 -23.52
C LEU A 402 -16.95 -20.06 -24.60
N SER A 403 -16.03 -20.99 -24.45
CA SER A 403 -15.80 -22.10 -25.41
C SER A 403 -16.43 -23.44 -24.98
N ASP A 404 -16.82 -23.54 -23.73
CA ASP A 404 -17.58 -24.65 -23.12
C ASP A 404 -19.09 -24.34 -23.12
#